data_b99b39660216cbde957c671e407003de
#
_entry.id   b99b39660216cbde957c671e407003de
#
_cell.length_a   1.000
_cell.length_b   1.000
_cell.length_c   1.000
_cell.angle_alpha   90.00
_cell.angle_beta   90.00
_cell.angle_gamma   90.00
#
_symmetry.space_group_name_H-M   'P 1'
#
loop_
_entity.id
_entity.type
_entity.pdbx_description
1 polymer ?
#
loop_
_entity_poly.entity_id
_entity_poly.type
_entity_poly.pdbx_seq_one_letter_code
_entity_poly.pdbx_strand_id
1 'polypeptide(L)'
;MKLFDYLCAVFSTNIVVGKFSEFSLQLKNIPEGVQEFEYHLGKQFFVNMESADIHDADLTVRLTVTHKHDIYNLAFHVTGTVTLICDRCLDDLIHPIDATYEIAVKYGEDYSETDELLIIPESENWLNVSYMIFDTASLAIPVKHVHPLGKCNRAMSALLRKHRATKIDDEDAELTDQLMDEMDSMEAAPDTPGESQQPVDSRWDALKKLATDSSEPAD
;
A
#
# COMPACT_ATOMS: atom_id res chain seq x y z
N MET A 1 -44.53 30.04 -17.30
CA MET A 1 -44.03 28.69 -17.36
C MET A 1 -42.51 28.68 -17.59
N LYS A 2 -41.77 29.48 -16.82
CA LYS A 2 -40.27 29.56 -16.88
C LYS A 2 -39.60 29.72 -15.50
N LEU A 3 -40.37 29.74 -14.41
CA LEU A 3 -39.86 29.92 -13.06
C LEU A 3 -39.58 28.55 -12.38
N PHE A 4 -40.25 27.50 -12.84
CA PHE A 4 -40.13 26.14 -12.30
C PHE A 4 -38.85 25.45 -12.79
N ASP A 5 -38.42 25.73 -14.05
CA ASP A 5 -37.16 25.16 -14.58
C ASP A 5 -35.90 25.76 -13.92
N TYR A 6 -36.00 27.03 -13.48
CA TYR A 6 -34.89 27.70 -12.81
C TYR A 6 -34.70 27.19 -11.37
N LEU A 7 -35.80 26.85 -10.69
CA LEU A 7 -35.72 26.26 -9.34
C LEU A 7 -35.20 24.82 -9.34
N CYS A 8 -35.47 24.04 -10.38
CA CYS A 8 -34.92 22.68 -10.51
C CYS A 8 -33.42 22.68 -10.81
N ALA A 9 -32.93 23.65 -11.56
CA ALA A 9 -31.50 23.81 -11.87
C ALA A 9 -30.68 24.31 -10.66
N VAL A 10 -31.29 25.10 -9.77
CA VAL A 10 -30.58 25.64 -8.56
C VAL A 10 -30.57 24.61 -7.41
N PHE A 11 -31.54 23.68 -7.37
CA PHE A 11 -31.53 22.59 -6.36
C PHE A 11 -30.56 21.47 -6.67
N SER A 12 -30.05 21.37 -7.93
CA SER A 12 -29.04 20.35 -8.30
C SER A 12 -27.61 20.73 -7.98
N THR A 13 -27.32 21.92 -7.44
CA THR A 13 -25.95 22.43 -7.27
C THR A 13 -25.48 22.61 -5.83
N ASN A 14 -26.25 22.15 -4.84
CA ASN A 14 -25.84 22.23 -3.42
C ASN A 14 -25.79 20.86 -2.72
N ILE A 15 -25.42 19.79 -3.44
CA ILE A 15 -24.80 18.66 -2.78
C ILE A 15 -23.39 19.13 -2.50
N VAL A 16 -23.05 19.32 -1.23
CA VAL A 16 -21.66 19.40 -0.77
C VAL A 16 -21.07 18.04 -1.12
N VAL A 17 -20.52 17.93 -2.33
CA VAL A 17 -19.82 16.75 -2.78
C VAL A 17 -18.56 16.69 -1.93
N GLY A 18 -18.57 15.84 -0.91
CA GLY A 18 -17.38 15.58 -0.09
C GLY A 18 -16.23 15.11 -1.02
N LYS A 19 -14.99 15.38 -0.64
CA LYS A 19 -13.78 15.06 -1.42
C LYS A 19 -13.75 13.62 -1.97
N PHE A 20 -14.48 12.69 -1.33
CA PHE A 20 -14.49 11.25 -1.65
C PHE A 20 -15.89 10.70 -1.91
N SER A 21 -16.83 11.55 -2.34
CA SER A 21 -18.21 11.12 -2.61
C SER A 21 -18.33 10.10 -3.75
N GLU A 22 -17.43 10.15 -4.72
CA GLU A 22 -17.36 9.20 -5.84
C GLU A 22 -17.04 7.76 -5.41
N PHE A 23 -16.37 7.60 -4.24
CA PHE A 23 -16.02 6.31 -3.64
C PHE A 23 -17.08 5.79 -2.66
N SER A 24 -18.26 6.41 -2.62
CA SER A 24 -19.34 6.01 -1.72
C SER A 24 -20.30 5.04 -2.42
N LEU A 25 -20.40 3.82 -1.88
CA LEU A 25 -21.23 2.74 -2.40
C LEU A 25 -22.51 2.61 -1.57
N GLN A 26 -23.65 2.48 -2.23
CA GLN A 26 -24.92 2.09 -1.60
C GLN A 26 -25.09 0.57 -1.69
N LEU A 27 -24.50 -0.17 -0.75
CA LEU A 27 -24.55 -1.63 -0.79
C LEU A 27 -25.97 -2.19 -0.80
N LYS A 28 -26.92 -1.57 -0.09
CA LYS A 28 -28.33 -1.99 -0.08
C LYS A 28 -29.02 -1.95 -1.43
N ASN A 29 -28.51 -1.12 -2.36
CA ASN A 29 -29.07 -1.01 -3.71
C ASN A 29 -28.42 -1.99 -4.70
N ILE A 30 -27.38 -2.71 -4.29
CA ILE A 30 -26.70 -3.70 -5.13
C ILE A 30 -27.51 -5.00 -5.13
N PRO A 31 -28.05 -5.44 -6.29
CA PRO A 31 -28.78 -6.70 -6.39
C PRO A 31 -27.86 -7.89 -6.12
N GLU A 32 -28.45 -9.05 -5.80
CA GLU A 32 -27.68 -10.29 -5.70
C GLU A 32 -26.94 -10.60 -7.00
N GLY A 33 -25.69 -10.99 -6.91
CA GLY A 33 -24.79 -11.26 -8.02
C GLY A 33 -23.47 -10.55 -7.92
N VAL A 34 -22.84 -10.29 -9.05
CA VAL A 34 -21.54 -9.63 -9.16
C VAL A 34 -21.72 -8.30 -9.85
N GLN A 35 -21.19 -7.24 -9.27
CA GLN A 35 -21.09 -5.91 -9.88
C GLN A 35 -19.63 -5.43 -9.85
N GLU A 36 -19.23 -4.74 -10.91
CA GLU A 36 -17.90 -4.18 -11.06
C GLU A 36 -17.97 -2.66 -11.11
N PHE A 37 -17.04 -2.02 -10.42
CA PHE A 37 -16.83 -0.58 -10.41
C PHE A 37 -15.38 -0.31 -10.77
N GLU A 38 -15.13 0.75 -11.53
CA GLU A 38 -13.79 1.16 -11.91
C GLU A 38 -13.57 2.62 -11.50
N TYR A 39 -12.42 2.86 -10.84
CA TYR A 39 -12.00 4.20 -10.42
C TYR A 39 -10.61 4.49 -10.95
N HIS A 40 -10.39 5.76 -11.32
CA HIS A 40 -9.08 6.26 -11.72
C HIS A 40 -8.56 7.22 -10.65
N LEU A 41 -7.37 6.91 -10.12
CA LEU A 41 -6.75 7.68 -9.04
C LEU A 41 -5.54 8.42 -9.60
N GLY A 42 -5.62 9.73 -9.58
CA GLY A 42 -4.49 10.60 -9.87
C GLY A 42 -3.97 11.27 -8.59
N LYS A 43 -3.02 12.17 -8.78
CA LYS A 43 -2.40 12.99 -7.72
C LYS A 43 -3.39 13.56 -6.71
N GLN A 44 -4.54 14.10 -7.19
CA GLN A 44 -5.50 14.78 -6.33
C GLN A 44 -6.11 13.89 -5.26
N PHE A 45 -6.27 12.59 -5.54
CA PHE A 45 -6.74 11.61 -4.56
C PHE A 45 -5.76 11.51 -3.38
N PHE A 46 -4.48 11.34 -3.65
CA PHE A 46 -3.44 11.20 -2.62
C PHE A 46 -3.18 12.50 -1.85
N VAL A 47 -3.30 13.66 -2.51
CA VAL A 47 -3.27 14.97 -1.83
C VAL A 47 -4.47 15.11 -0.88
N ASN A 48 -5.66 14.67 -1.28
CA ASN A 48 -6.84 14.69 -0.41
C ASN A 48 -6.76 13.71 0.77
N MET A 49 -6.03 12.60 0.61
CA MET A 49 -5.72 11.62 1.66
C MET A 49 -4.54 12.04 2.55
N GLU A 50 -3.89 13.18 2.24
CA GLU A 50 -2.72 13.68 2.97
C GLU A 50 -1.55 12.68 2.97
N SER A 51 -1.38 11.93 1.86
CA SER A 51 -0.28 10.98 1.71
C SER A 51 1.06 11.70 1.78
N ALA A 52 1.98 11.19 2.62
CA ALA A 52 3.34 11.71 2.73
C ALA A 52 4.28 11.13 1.66
N ASP A 53 4.03 9.90 1.21
CA ASP A 53 4.95 9.12 0.38
C ASP A 53 4.64 9.23 -1.11
N ILE A 54 3.35 9.30 -1.47
CA ILE A 54 2.91 9.32 -2.87
C ILE A 54 2.73 10.75 -3.34
N HIS A 55 3.61 11.22 -4.23
CA HIS A 55 3.60 12.59 -4.76
C HIS A 55 2.78 12.74 -6.02
N ASP A 56 2.69 11.69 -6.82
CA ASP A 56 1.86 11.59 -8.01
C ASP A 56 1.45 10.13 -8.25
N ALA A 57 0.35 9.93 -8.97
CA ALA A 57 -0.14 8.59 -9.25
C ALA A 57 -0.97 8.55 -10.52
N ASP A 58 -0.92 7.41 -11.19
CA ASP A 58 -1.81 7.00 -12.28
C ASP A 58 -2.21 5.54 -12.02
N LEU A 59 -3.27 5.37 -11.23
CA LEU A 59 -3.75 4.07 -10.79
C LEU A 59 -5.17 3.83 -11.30
N THR A 60 -5.42 2.60 -11.71
CA THR A 60 -6.76 2.08 -11.99
C THR A 60 -7.14 1.08 -10.92
N VAL A 61 -8.29 1.29 -10.30
CA VAL A 61 -8.86 0.40 -9.29
C VAL A 61 -10.07 -0.28 -9.86
N ARG A 62 -10.05 -1.59 -9.91
CA ARG A 62 -11.22 -2.42 -10.22
C ARG A 62 -11.75 -2.99 -8.91
N LEU A 63 -12.97 -2.59 -8.57
CA LEU A 63 -13.69 -3.11 -7.41
C LEU A 63 -14.80 -4.05 -7.88
N THR A 64 -14.70 -5.31 -7.48
CA THR A 64 -15.74 -6.32 -7.71
C THR A 64 -16.51 -6.54 -6.43
N VAL A 65 -17.81 -6.24 -6.46
CA VAL A 65 -18.73 -6.48 -5.33
C VAL A 65 -19.56 -7.71 -5.63
N THR A 66 -19.42 -8.75 -4.81
CA THR A 66 -20.22 -9.96 -4.90
C THR A 66 -21.23 -9.98 -3.75
N HIS A 67 -22.50 -9.77 -4.07
CA HIS A 67 -23.59 -9.81 -3.10
C HIS A 67 -24.22 -11.22 -3.07
N LYS A 68 -24.14 -11.88 -1.93
CA LYS A 68 -24.78 -13.18 -1.67
C LYS A 68 -25.48 -13.14 -0.30
N HIS A 69 -26.78 -13.27 -0.31
CA HIS A 69 -27.62 -13.18 0.90
C HIS A 69 -27.39 -11.83 1.61
N ASP A 70 -26.91 -11.85 2.86
CA ASP A 70 -26.66 -10.67 3.67
C ASP A 70 -25.18 -10.24 3.70
N ILE A 71 -24.32 -10.82 2.81
CA ILE A 71 -22.88 -10.58 2.78
C ILE A 71 -22.47 -9.98 1.43
N TYR A 72 -21.70 -8.91 1.50
CA TYR A 72 -21.09 -8.25 0.36
C TYR A 72 -19.57 -8.50 0.40
N ASN A 73 -19.06 -9.31 -0.51
CA ASN A 73 -17.62 -9.49 -0.65
C ASN A 73 -17.10 -8.44 -1.63
N LEU A 74 -16.21 -7.59 -1.15
CA LEU A 74 -15.54 -6.55 -1.90
C LEU A 74 -14.13 -7.03 -2.24
N ALA A 75 -13.81 -7.15 -3.53
CA ALA A 75 -12.48 -7.48 -4.03
C ALA A 75 -11.92 -6.29 -4.80
N PHE A 76 -10.85 -5.71 -4.29
CA PHE A 76 -10.12 -4.60 -4.89
C PHE A 76 -8.92 -5.12 -5.66
N HIS A 77 -8.71 -4.60 -6.86
CA HIS A 77 -7.50 -4.81 -7.65
C HIS A 77 -6.99 -3.43 -8.10
N VAL A 78 -5.86 -3.02 -7.55
CA VAL A 78 -5.23 -1.72 -7.79
C VAL A 78 -4.02 -1.92 -8.67
N THR A 79 -4.01 -1.31 -9.86
CA THR A 79 -2.93 -1.44 -10.84
C THR A 79 -2.53 -0.09 -11.40
N GLY A 80 -1.24 0.08 -11.73
CA GLY A 80 -0.71 1.29 -12.34
C GLY A 80 0.66 1.69 -11.81
N THR A 81 0.89 2.99 -11.67
CA THR A 81 2.19 3.52 -11.21
C THR A 81 1.99 4.65 -10.20
N VAL A 82 2.91 4.74 -9.25
CA VAL A 82 3.03 5.85 -8.31
C VAL A 82 4.40 6.50 -8.41
N THR A 83 4.46 7.78 -8.11
CA THR A 83 5.72 8.52 -8.01
C THR A 83 6.05 8.73 -6.55
N LEU A 84 7.18 8.15 -6.14
CA LEU A 84 7.75 8.20 -4.79
C LEU A 84 9.04 9.02 -4.80
N ILE A 85 9.59 9.31 -3.63
CA ILE A 85 10.94 9.87 -3.52
C ILE A 85 11.92 8.73 -3.25
N CYS A 86 12.96 8.63 -4.07
CA CYS A 86 14.02 7.65 -3.87
C CYS A 86 14.75 7.87 -2.54
N ASP A 87 14.84 6.85 -1.68
CA ASP A 87 15.49 6.94 -0.35
C ASP A 87 16.98 7.25 -0.42
N ARG A 88 17.62 7.05 -1.58
CA ARG A 88 19.07 7.26 -1.76
C ARG A 88 19.40 8.63 -2.35
N CYS A 89 18.70 9.07 -3.40
CA CYS A 89 19.07 10.29 -4.12
C CYS A 89 18.05 11.42 -4.02
N LEU A 90 16.91 11.17 -3.40
CA LEU A 90 15.80 12.10 -3.20
C LEU A 90 15.15 12.61 -4.50
N ASP A 91 15.46 11.99 -5.63
CA ASP A 91 14.78 12.26 -6.90
C ASP A 91 13.52 11.39 -7.04
N ASP A 92 12.63 11.78 -7.95
CA ASP A 92 11.39 11.08 -8.23
C ASP A 92 11.66 9.65 -8.74
N LEU A 93 11.00 8.69 -8.14
CA LEU A 93 11.04 7.27 -8.48
C LEU A 93 9.65 6.80 -8.90
N ILE A 94 9.50 6.34 -10.14
CA ILE A 94 8.26 5.72 -10.61
C ILE A 94 8.27 4.25 -10.19
N HIS A 95 7.26 3.87 -9.40
CA HIS A 95 7.07 2.52 -8.88
C HIS A 95 5.77 1.91 -9.41
N PRO A 96 5.80 0.70 -10.01
CA PRO A 96 4.59 0.01 -10.41
C PRO A 96 3.87 -0.55 -9.19
N ILE A 97 2.54 -0.46 -9.19
CA ILE A 97 1.64 -1.05 -8.19
C ILE A 97 0.79 -2.13 -8.88
N ASP A 98 0.72 -3.29 -8.25
CA ASP A 98 -0.21 -4.37 -8.57
C ASP A 98 -0.59 -5.06 -7.26
N ALA A 99 -1.71 -4.65 -6.68
CA ALA A 99 -2.13 -5.09 -5.37
C ALA A 99 -3.60 -5.50 -5.35
N THR A 100 -3.91 -6.49 -4.54
CA THR A 100 -5.28 -6.96 -4.31
C THR A 100 -5.62 -6.94 -2.84
N TYR A 101 -6.88 -6.62 -2.53
CA TYR A 101 -7.40 -6.67 -1.18
C TYR A 101 -8.85 -7.18 -1.21
N GLU A 102 -9.21 -8.03 -0.28
CA GLU A 102 -10.56 -8.58 -0.16
C GLU A 102 -11.08 -8.42 1.26
N ILE A 103 -12.34 -7.99 1.37
CA ILE A 103 -13.03 -7.87 2.64
C ILE A 103 -14.51 -8.22 2.48
N ALA A 104 -15.06 -8.95 3.46
CA ALA A 104 -16.49 -9.16 3.56
C ALA A 104 -17.14 -8.03 4.35
N VAL A 105 -18.29 -7.54 3.87
CA VAL A 105 -19.08 -6.51 4.56
C VAL A 105 -20.45 -7.06 4.89
N LYS A 106 -20.92 -6.83 6.11
CA LYS A 106 -22.24 -7.24 6.59
C LYS A 106 -22.90 -6.11 7.37
N TYR A 107 -24.22 -6.01 7.30
CA TYR A 107 -24.98 -5.13 8.19
C TYR A 107 -25.20 -5.77 9.56
N GLY A 108 -25.12 -4.98 10.62
CA GLY A 108 -25.34 -5.40 12.00
C GLY A 108 -25.83 -4.26 12.90
N GLU A 109 -25.91 -4.51 14.22
CA GLU A 109 -26.36 -3.50 15.18
C GLU A 109 -25.27 -2.45 15.45
N ASP A 110 -24.02 -2.90 15.66
CA ASP A 110 -22.88 -2.07 15.99
C ASP A 110 -21.77 -2.19 14.95
N TYR A 111 -20.94 -1.13 14.83
CA TYR A 111 -19.74 -1.14 14.00
C TYR A 111 -18.68 -2.08 14.60
N SER A 112 -18.15 -2.96 13.78
CA SER A 112 -17.03 -3.83 14.12
C SER A 112 -16.20 -4.12 12.90
N GLU A 113 -14.89 -4.10 13.07
CA GLU A 113 -13.92 -4.34 11.99
C GLU A 113 -12.91 -5.39 12.43
N THR A 114 -12.70 -6.38 11.56
CA THR A 114 -11.67 -7.40 11.66
C THR A 114 -10.95 -7.49 10.32
N ASP A 115 -9.85 -8.24 10.25
CA ASP A 115 -9.06 -8.37 9.01
C ASP A 115 -9.89 -8.89 7.81
N GLU A 116 -10.93 -9.67 8.04
CA GLU A 116 -11.73 -10.33 7.00
C GLU A 116 -13.18 -9.83 6.91
N LEU A 117 -13.68 -9.21 7.98
CA LEU A 117 -15.10 -8.84 8.07
C LEU A 117 -15.28 -7.45 8.66
N LEU A 118 -15.99 -6.61 7.90
CA LEU A 118 -16.48 -5.31 8.33
C LEU A 118 -17.99 -5.39 8.62
N ILE A 119 -18.39 -5.05 9.83
CA ILE A 119 -19.80 -4.92 10.21
C ILE A 119 -20.12 -3.44 10.27
N ILE A 120 -21.13 -3.01 9.51
CA ILE A 120 -21.61 -1.63 9.47
C ILE A 120 -23.02 -1.56 10.03
N PRO A 121 -23.37 -0.49 10.79
CA PRO A 121 -24.71 -0.33 11.34
C PRO A 121 -25.78 -0.29 10.25
N GLU A 122 -26.95 -0.85 10.52
CA GLU A 122 -28.08 -0.82 9.58
C GLU A 122 -28.58 0.60 9.28
N SER A 123 -28.28 1.56 10.16
CA SER A 123 -28.59 2.98 9.97
C SER A 123 -27.75 3.63 8.87
N GLU A 124 -26.59 3.08 8.57
CA GLU A 124 -25.71 3.58 7.51
C GLU A 124 -26.17 3.04 6.15
N ASN A 125 -26.32 3.96 5.20
CA ASN A 125 -26.73 3.61 3.84
C ASN A 125 -25.59 3.62 2.84
N TRP A 126 -24.44 4.19 3.22
CA TRP A 126 -23.28 4.40 2.36
C TRP A 126 -22.03 3.83 3.00
N LEU A 127 -21.28 3.06 2.22
CA LEU A 127 -19.93 2.65 2.56
C LEU A 127 -18.95 3.44 1.71
N ASN A 128 -18.05 4.19 2.33
CA ASN A 128 -16.98 4.86 1.61
C ASN A 128 -15.74 3.94 1.55
N VAL A 129 -15.33 3.60 0.32
CA VAL A 129 -14.22 2.67 0.08
C VAL A 129 -12.88 3.38 -0.19
N SER A 130 -12.83 4.71 -0.11
CA SER A 130 -11.62 5.48 -0.44
C SER A 130 -10.43 5.12 0.45
N TYR A 131 -10.65 4.92 1.75
CA TYR A 131 -9.58 4.51 2.68
C TYR A 131 -9.06 3.11 2.38
N MET A 132 -9.94 2.15 2.08
CA MET A 132 -9.54 0.78 1.71
C MET A 132 -8.67 0.77 0.45
N ILE A 133 -9.04 1.60 -0.54
CA ILE A 133 -8.26 1.77 -1.77
C ILE A 133 -6.89 2.41 -1.48
N PHE A 134 -6.88 3.47 -0.66
CA PHE A 134 -5.66 4.15 -0.25
C PHE A 134 -4.70 3.22 0.49
N ASP A 135 -5.21 2.46 1.47
CA ASP A 135 -4.43 1.50 2.26
C ASP A 135 -3.87 0.38 1.36
N THR A 136 -4.69 -0.14 0.43
CA THR A 136 -4.24 -1.16 -0.53
C THR A 136 -3.07 -0.65 -1.38
N ALA A 137 -3.15 0.58 -1.89
CA ALA A 137 -2.08 1.18 -2.69
C ALA A 137 -0.83 1.47 -1.84
N SER A 138 -1.00 2.00 -0.62
CA SER A 138 0.10 2.39 0.27
C SER A 138 0.86 1.18 0.80
N LEU A 139 0.17 0.10 1.17
CA LEU A 139 0.78 -1.13 1.65
C LEU A 139 1.52 -1.92 0.56
N ALA A 140 1.21 -1.65 -0.71
CA ALA A 140 1.94 -2.24 -1.83
C ALA A 140 3.31 -1.58 -2.09
N ILE A 141 3.57 -0.42 -1.48
CA ILE A 141 4.87 0.26 -1.60
C ILE A 141 5.88 -0.45 -0.70
N PRO A 142 7.04 -0.86 -1.23
CA PRO A 142 8.09 -1.47 -0.41
C PRO A 142 8.64 -0.46 0.59
N VAL A 143 9.01 -0.93 1.79
CA VAL A 143 9.59 -0.09 2.87
C VAL A 143 10.85 0.65 2.39
N LYS A 144 11.63 0.05 1.48
CA LYS A 144 12.80 0.68 0.88
C LYS A 144 12.57 0.80 -0.63
N HIS A 145 12.56 2.01 -1.12
CA HIS A 145 12.34 2.29 -2.54
C HIS A 145 13.48 3.15 -3.10
N VAL A 146 14.32 2.52 -3.90
CA VAL A 146 15.53 3.13 -4.49
C VAL A 146 15.59 2.88 -5.97
N HIS A 147 16.21 3.80 -6.70
CA HIS A 147 16.48 3.57 -8.13
C HIS A 147 17.36 2.35 -8.34
N PRO A 148 17.17 1.64 -9.46
CA PRO A 148 18.10 0.60 -9.88
C PRO A 148 19.54 1.12 -9.98
N LEU A 149 20.51 0.20 -9.85
CA LEU A 149 21.93 0.49 -9.87
C LEU A 149 22.33 1.47 -11.00
N GLY A 150 23.12 2.47 -10.66
CA GLY A 150 23.61 3.47 -11.59
C GLY A 150 22.60 4.51 -12.08
N LYS A 151 21.32 4.42 -11.67
CA LYS A 151 20.27 5.37 -12.07
C LYS A 151 20.02 6.49 -11.07
N CYS A 152 20.56 6.39 -9.85
CA CYS A 152 20.47 7.48 -8.86
C CYS A 152 21.25 8.72 -9.33
N ASN A 153 20.82 9.87 -8.85
CA ASN A 153 21.49 11.15 -9.06
C ASN A 153 22.95 11.08 -8.56
N ARG A 154 23.89 11.30 -9.48
CA ARG A 154 25.34 11.17 -9.21
C ARG A 154 25.84 12.19 -8.18
N ALA A 155 25.30 13.42 -8.19
CA ALA A 155 25.70 14.48 -7.26
C ALA A 155 25.31 14.10 -5.82
N MET A 156 24.08 13.63 -5.63
CA MET A 156 23.59 13.20 -4.32
C MET A 156 24.30 11.94 -3.83
N SER A 157 24.50 10.96 -4.72
CA SER A 157 25.25 9.74 -4.39
C SER A 157 26.71 10.03 -3.99
N ALA A 158 27.35 11.03 -4.61
CA ALA A 158 28.69 11.48 -4.24
C ALA A 158 28.72 12.18 -2.86
N LEU A 159 27.67 12.99 -2.54
CA LEU A 159 27.53 13.61 -1.22
C LEU A 159 27.32 12.57 -0.13
N LEU A 160 26.46 11.58 -0.36
CA LEU A 160 26.25 10.47 0.58
C LEU A 160 27.52 9.69 0.85
N ARG A 161 28.32 9.39 -0.20
CA ARG A 161 29.65 8.76 -0.04
C ARG A 161 30.58 9.59 0.83
N LYS A 162 30.65 10.89 0.60
CA LYS A 162 31.52 11.81 1.35
C LYS A 162 31.15 11.89 2.84
N HIS A 163 29.88 11.72 3.18
CA HIS A 163 29.37 11.83 4.56
C HIS A 163 29.15 10.47 5.23
N ARG A 164 29.43 9.37 4.53
CA ARG A 164 29.37 8.02 5.09
C ARG A 164 30.42 7.88 6.19
N ALA A 165 30.02 7.46 7.38
CA ALA A 165 30.91 7.19 8.49
C ALA A 165 31.64 5.84 8.27
N THR A 166 32.59 5.81 7.35
CA THR A 166 33.47 4.65 7.15
C THR A 166 34.89 5.01 7.58
N LYS A 167 35.47 4.17 8.45
CA LYS A 167 36.91 4.16 8.78
C LYS A 167 37.68 3.28 7.77
N ILE A 168 37.33 3.29 6.49
CA ILE A 168 37.94 2.46 5.46
C ILE A 168 38.81 3.37 4.61
N ASP A 169 40.07 3.01 4.44
CA ASP A 169 41.02 3.71 3.60
C ASP A 169 40.51 3.78 2.15
N ASP A 170 40.83 4.87 1.43
CA ASP A 170 40.22 5.24 0.13
C ASP A 170 40.29 4.15 -0.97
N GLU A 171 41.20 3.17 -0.85
CA GLU A 171 41.33 2.07 -1.82
C GLU A 171 40.24 1.00 -1.68
N ASP A 172 39.66 0.83 -0.48
CA ASP A 172 38.59 -0.15 -0.22
C ASP A 172 37.17 0.44 -0.41
N ALA A 173 37.05 1.75 -0.59
CA ALA A 173 35.77 2.44 -0.70
C ALA A 173 35.03 2.06 -2.00
N GLU A 174 35.74 1.88 -3.13
CA GLU A 174 35.14 1.47 -4.39
C GLU A 174 34.66 0.01 -4.35
N LEU A 175 35.41 -0.87 -3.66
CA LEU A 175 35.03 -2.28 -3.49
C LEU A 175 33.82 -2.43 -2.58
N THR A 176 33.74 -1.62 -1.52
CA THR A 176 32.58 -1.60 -0.59
C THR A 176 31.33 -1.04 -1.27
N ASP A 177 31.44 -0.04 -2.14
CA ASP A 177 30.33 0.49 -2.93
C ASP A 177 29.78 -0.55 -3.92
N GLN A 178 30.67 -1.32 -4.58
CA GLN A 178 30.28 -2.42 -5.46
C GLN A 178 29.59 -3.56 -4.68
N LEU A 179 30.14 -3.96 -3.52
CA LEU A 179 29.54 -4.99 -2.68
C LEU A 179 28.18 -4.59 -2.10
N MET A 180 27.98 -3.31 -1.74
CA MET A 180 26.69 -2.83 -1.27
C MET A 180 25.67 -2.69 -2.40
N ASP A 181 26.10 -2.35 -3.59
CA ASP A 181 25.28 -2.34 -4.79
C ASP A 181 24.86 -3.78 -5.19
N GLU A 182 25.76 -4.77 -5.02
CA GLU A 182 25.42 -6.18 -5.19
C GLU A 182 24.44 -6.69 -4.10
N MET A 183 24.62 -6.30 -2.84
CA MET A 183 23.69 -6.66 -1.76
C MET A 183 22.30 -6.04 -1.98
N ASP A 184 22.20 -4.77 -2.38
CA ASP A 184 20.94 -4.12 -2.72
C ASP A 184 20.20 -4.82 -3.89
N SER A 185 20.96 -5.39 -4.84
CA SER A 185 20.38 -6.15 -5.96
C SER A 185 19.94 -7.56 -5.57
N MET A 186 20.53 -8.16 -4.54
CA MET A 186 20.13 -9.48 -4.02
C MET A 186 18.87 -9.42 -3.15
N GLU A 187 18.63 -8.32 -2.43
CA GLU A 187 17.38 -8.12 -1.68
C GLU A 187 16.15 -7.87 -2.58
N ALA A 188 16.37 -7.46 -3.82
CA ALA A 188 15.28 -7.27 -4.80
C ALA A 188 14.83 -8.55 -5.53
N ALA A 189 15.42 -9.71 -5.22
CA ALA A 189 14.98 -10.98 -5.77
C ALA A 189 13.79 -11.53 -4.95
N PRO A 190 12.70 -12.04 -5.60
CA PRO A 190 11.58 -12.60 -4.86
C PRO A 190 12.06 -13.80 -4.03
N ASP A 191 11.64 -13.83 -2.77
CA ASP A 191 11.89 -14.93 -1.84
C ASP A 191 11.43 -16.27 -2.45
N THR A 192 12.35 -16.99 -3.06
CA THR A 192 12.19 -18.42 -3.27
C THR A 192 12.69 -19.12 -2.02
N PRO A 193 11.90 -19.99 -1.37
CA PRO A 193 12.34 -20.73 -0.20
C PRO A 193 13.35 -21.80 -0.63
N GLY A 194 14.60 -21.39 -0.74
CA GLY A 194 15.76 -22.26 -0.89
C GLY A 194 16.54 -22.25 0.41
N GLU A 195 16.60 -23.40 1.09
CA GLU A 195 17.44 -23.65 2.24
C GLU A 195 18.92 -23.31 1.91
N SER A 196 19.33 -22.09 2.17
CA SER A 196 20.73 -21.72 2.22
C SER A 196 21.19 -21.81 3.67
N GLN A 197 21.96 -22.85 3.99
CA GLN A 197 22.73 -22.97 5.23
C GLN A 197 23.77 -21.84 5.23
N GLN A 198 23.38 -20.66 5.73
CA GLN A 198 24.32 -19.59 6.04
C GLN A 198 25.18 -20.04 7.24
N PRO A 199 26.49 -19.74 7.26
CA PRO A 199 27.33 -19.98 8.42
C PRO A 199 26.79 -19.19 9.62
N VAL A 200 26.26 -19.89 10.59
CA VAL A 200 25.65 -19.31 11.79
C VAL A 200 26.75 -18.58 12.59
N ASP A 201 26.54 -17.28 12.80
CA ASP A 201 27.45 -16.46 13.63
C ASP A 201 27.56 -17.04 15.04
N SER A 202 28.78 -17.36 15.46
CA SER A 202 29.09 -18.00 16.76
C SER A 202 28.62 -17.20 17.99
N ARG A 203 28.29 -15.90 17.80
CA ARG A 203 27.74 -15.07 18.88
C ARG A 203 26.36 -15.50 19.33
N TRP A 204 25.60 -16.22 18.47
CA TRP A 204 24.26 -16.71 18.77
C TRP A 204 24.22 -18.11 19.41
N ASP A 205 25.40 -18.78 19.55
CA ASP A 205 25.47 -20.14 20.14
C ASP A 205 25.09 -20.16 21.63
N ALA A 206 25.25 -19.02 22.32
CA ALA A 206 24.82 -18.88 23.72
C ALA A 206 23.27 -18.87 23.85
N LEU A 207 22.54 -18.32 22.86
CA LEU A 207 21.08 -18.30 22.85
C LEU A 207 20.49 -19.67 22.47
N LYS A 208 21.14 -20.43 21.61
CA LYS A 208 20.72 -21.81 21.29
C LYS A 208 20.69 -22.72 22.51
N LYS A 209 21.64 -22.55 23.44
CA LYS A 209 21.67 -23.29 24.70
C LYS A 209 20.48 -23.00 25.60
N LEU A 210 19.97 -21.79 25.61
CA LEU A 210 18.76 -21.41 26.37
C LEU A 210 17.49 -22.04 25.80
N ALA A 211 17.41 -22.23 24.47
CA ALA A 211 16.25 -22.84 23.81
C ALA A 211 16.17 -24.37 24.06
N THR A 212 17.31 -25.03 24.30
CA THR A 212 17.36 -26.49 24.57
C THR A 212 17.09 -26.85 26.02
N ASP A 213 17.27 -25.91 26.97
CA ASP A 213 17.11 -26.17 28.42
C ASP A 213 15.65 -26.08 28.90
N SER A 214 14.72 -25.67 28.04
CA SER A 214 13.27 -25.53 28.32
C SER A 214 12.43 -26.78 27.97
N SER A 215 13.04 -27.91 27.61
CA SER A 215 12.33 -29.11 27.13
C SER A 215 12.45 -30.33 28.05
N GLU A 216 12.80 -30.18 29.35
CA GLU A 216 12.66 -31.28 30.32
C GLU A 216 11.20 -31.27 30.88
N PRO A 217 10.44 -32.36 30.72
CA PRO A 217 9.16 -32.50 31.40
C PRO A 217 9.43 -32.83 32.89
N ALA A 218 8.80 -32.08 33.77
CA ALA A 218 8.73 -32.40 35.19
C ALA A 218 7.89 -33.69 35.37
N ASP A 219 8.49 -34.72 35.95
CA ASP A 219 7.86 -35.91 36.54
C ASP A 219 6.97 -35.53 37.74
#